data_755f827c464919d2c89c17838fa966c3
#
_entry.id   755f827c464919d2c89c17838fa966c3
#
_cell.length_a   1.000
_cell.length_b   1.000
_cell.length_c   1.000
_cell.angle_alpha   90.00
_cell.angle_beta   90.00
_cell.angle_gamma   90.00
#
_symmetry.space_group_name_H-M   'P 1'
#
loop_
_entity.id
_entity.type
_entity.pdbx_description
1 polymer ?
#
loop_
_entity_poly.entity_id
_entity_poly.type
_entity_poly.pdbx_seq_one_letter_code
_entity_poly.pdbx_strand_id
1 'polypeptide(L)'
;NDITFFHSKKYEYLASKTKALFCITTNNLSKILPNNCNIIIVDDVLISTATITKIFYPNSITDNFDNDAEDISKVFFNDNIKYGKNVLVGKNISIGNNCSIGHNSIIESNVIIGDNCSIGSNVIIRNTIIKNNVDILDGCIIGKKGFGFFPNNNKNIRYPHIGLVIIEDNCEIGCGSTIDRGSLSNTIIGKNTFLDNQVHVAHNNKI
;
A
#
# COMPACT_ATOMS: atom_id res chain seq x y z
N ASN A 1 16.27 -13.61 -7.20
CA ASN A 1 16.98 -12.54 -7.95
C ASN A 1 16.44 -11.21 -7.48
N ASP A 2 16.89 -10.77 -6.29
CA ASP A 2 16.37 -9.56 -5.67
C ASP A 2 17.32 -8.39 -5.94
N ILE A 3 16.75 -7.20 -6.15
CA ILE A 3 17.45 -5.94 -6.20
C ILE A 3 17.12 -5.14 -4.94
N THR A 4 18.13 -4.57 -4.29
CA THR A 4 18.00 -3.70 -3.13
C THR A 4 18.73 -2.38 -3.36
N PHE A 5 18.70 -1.49 -2.38
CA PHE A 5 19.43 -0.23 -2.44
C PHE A 5 20.03 0.14 -1.09
N PHE A 6 21.16 0.87 -1.13
CA PHE A 6 21.86 1.35 0.05
C PHE A 6 22.29 2.80 -0.13
N HIS A 7 21.59 3.72 0.52
CA HIS A 7 21.73 5.17 0.32
C HIS A 7 22.32 5.92 1.52
N SER A 8 22.43 5.29 2.70
CA SER A 8 22.86 5.96 3.92
C SER A 8 23.57 5.02 4.87
N LYS A 9 24.66 5.49 5.49
CA LYS A 9 25.42 4.76 6.52
C LYS A 9 24.58 4.30 7.69
N LYS A 10 23.45 4.97 7.97
CA LYS A 10 22.49 4.54 9.00
C LYS A 10 22.09 3.06 8.85
N TYR A 11 22.12 2.54 7.64
CA TYR A 11 21.71 1.17 7.30
C TYR A 11 22.91 0.24 7.06
N GLU A 12 24.13 0.63 7.44
CA GLU A 12 25.37 -0.11 7.21
C GLU A 12 25.29 -1.56 7.69
N TYR A 13 24.78 -1.78 8.92
CA TYR A 13 24.63 -3.12 9.48
C TYR A 13 23.70 -4.02 8.64
N LEU A 14 22.60 -3.48 8.12
CA LEU A 14 21.69 -4.23 7.25
C LEU A 14 22.30 -4.45 5.88
N ALA A 15 22.98 -3.45 5.34
CA ALA A 15 23.63 -3.50 4.04
C ALA A 15 24.74 -4.56 4.01
N SER A 16 25.59 -4.63 5.04
CA SER A 16 26.68 -5.63 5.13
C SER A 16 26.20 -7.09 5.23
N LYS A 17 24.93 -7.30 5.59
CA LYS A 17 24.30 -8.62 5.70
C LYS A 17 23.28 -8.91 4.60
N THR A 18 23.20 -8.06 3.58
CA THR A 18 22.23 -8.27 2.51
C THR A 18 22.48 -9.59 1.78
N LYS A 19 21.38 -10.26 1.43
CA LYS A 19 21.38 -11.46 0.57
C LYS A 19 20.93 -11.15 -0.85
N ALA A 20 20.64 -9.87 -1.15
CA ALA A 20 20.20 -9.46 -2.48
C ALA A 20 21.34 -9.65 -3.50
N LEU A 21 20.97 -10.11 -4.69
CA LEU A 21 21.91 -10.34 -5.78
C LEU A 21 22.45 -9.03 -6.36
N PHE A 22 21.66 -7.96 -6.34
CA PHE A 22 22.04 -6.63 -6.83
C PHE A 22 21.76 -5.55 -5.79
N CYS A 23 22.63 -4.54 -5.70
CA CYS A 23 22.43 -3.37 -4.84
C CYS A 23 22.76 -2.06 -5.57
N ILE A 24 21.82 -1.14 -5.58
CA ILE A 24 22.01 0.23 -6.08
C ILE A 24 22.62 1.06 -4.95
N THR A 25 23.78 1.66 -5.19
CA THR A 25 24.48 2.44 -4.16
C THR A 25 25.44 3.47 -4.77
N THR A 26 26.04 4.31 -3.94
CA THR A 26 27.11 5.20 -4.36
C THR A 26 28.48 4.53 -4.24
N ASN A 27 29.49 5.06 -4.94
CA ASN A 27 30.86 4.53 -4.88
C ASN A 27 31.42 4.49 -3.45
N ASN A 28 31.10 5.48 -2.61
CA ASN A 28 31.59 5.55 -1.23
C ASN A 28 30.98 4.47 -0.32
N LEU A 29 29.73 4.10 -0.55
CA LEU A 29 29.01 3.12 0.25
C LEU A 29 29.20 1.69 -0.25
N SER A 30 29.65 1.50 -1.47
CA SER A 30 29.79 0.18 -2.11
C SER A 30 30.72 -0.76 -1.34
N LYS A 31 31.75 -0.22 -0.69
CA LYS A 31 32.78 -0.99 0.07
C LYS A 31 32.20 -1.72 1.28
N ILE A 32 30.99 -1.39 1.70
CA ILE A 32 30.30 -1.99 2.87
C ILE A 32 29.54 -3.25 2.47
N LEU A 33 29.23 -3.38 1.20
CA LEU A 33 28.44 -4.49 0.68
C LEU A 33 29.22 -5.81 0.62
N PRO A 34 28.57 -6.96 0.81
CA PRO A 34 29.24 -8.25 0.74
C PRO A 34 29.69 -8.56 -0.71
N ASN A 35 30.77 -9.33 -0.83
CA ASN A 35 31.39 -9.66 -2.13
C ASN A 35 30.49 -10.40 -3.12
N ASN A 36 29.46 -11.07 -2.63
CA ASN A 36 28.51 -11.82 -3.45
C ASN A 36 27.34 -10.93 -3.97
N CYS A 37 27.32 -9.66 -3.66
CA CYS A 37 26.35 -8.71 -4.14
C CYS A 37 26.90 -7.94 -5.35
N ASN A 38 26.21 -7.97 -6.48
CA ASN A 38 26.57 -7.18 -7.65
C ASN A 38 26.18 -5.71 -7.41
N ILE A 39 27.13 -4.81 -7.61
CA ILE A 39 27.00 -3.41 -7.25
C ILE A 39 26.64 -2.58 -8.49
N ILE A 40 25.59 -1.77 -8.39
CA ILE A 40 25.19 -0.78 -9.39
C ILE A 40 25.50 0.60 -8.81
N ILE A 41 26.58 1.22 -9.32
CA ILE A 41 27.01 2.54 -8.87
C ILE A 41 26.18 3.62 -9.56
N VAL A 42 25.65 4.54 -8.76
CA VAL A 42 24.85 5.69 -9.22
C VAL A 42 25.20 6.94 -8.41
N ASP A 43 24.90 8.11 -8.96
CA ASP A 43 25.12 9.39 -8.27
C ASP A 43 24.03 9.64 -7.21
N ASP A 44 22.75 9.36 -7.55
CA ASP A 44 21.61 9.48 -6.65
C ASP A 44 20.86 8.15 -6.53
N VAL A 45 21.03 7.51 -5.37
CA VAL A 45 20.44 6.19 -5.09
C VAL A 45 18.91 6.25 -5.05
N LEU A 46 18.33 7.29 -4.46
CA LEU A 46 16.88 7.36 -4.28
C LEU A 46 16.16 7.64 -5.62
N ILE A 47 16.70 8.54 -6.44
CA ILE A 47 16.16 8.79 -7.79
C ILE A 47 16.31 7.54 -8.66
N SER A 48 17.46 6.87 -8.61
CA SER A 48 17.70 5.63 -9.37
C SER A 48 16.77 4.50 -8.92
N THR A 49 16.53 4.37 -7.61
CA THR A 49 15.57 3.40 -7.06
C THR A 49 14.16 3.72 -7.54
N ALA A 50 13.75 4.99 -7.52
CA ALA A 50 12.44 5.41 -8.03
C ALA A 50 12.28 5.08 -9.53
N THR A 51 13.32 5.31 -10.32
CA THR A 51 13.33 5.02 -11.76
C THR A 51 13.18 3.53 -12.03
N ILE A 52 13.95 2.69 -11.35
CA ILE A 52 13.88 1.24 -11.49
C ILE A 52 12.53 0.70 -11.00
N THR A 53 12.04 1.18 -9.84
CA THR A 53 10.73 0.77 -9.34
C THR A 53 9.62 1.07 -10.35
N LYS A 54 9.66 2.23 -11.02
CA LYS A 54 8.70 2.58 -12.07
C LYS A 54 8.78 1.66 -13.30
N ILE A 55 9.96 1.13 -13.63
CA ILE A 55 10.13 0.16 -14.73
C ILE A 55 9.43 -1.15 -14.40
N PHE A 56 9.61 -1.67 -13.19
CA PHE A 56 8.98 -2.91 -12.74
C PHE A 56 7.49 -2.75 -12.43
N TYR A 57 7.07 -1.55 -11.97
CA TYR A 57 5.71 -1.22 -11.54
C TYR A 57 5.24 0.08 -12.22
N PRO A 58 4.89 0.07 -13.51
CA PRO A 58 4.57 1.28 -14.27
C PRO A 58 3.45 2.13 -13.66
N ASN A 59 2.47 1.49 -13.02
CA ASN A 59 1.31 2.15 -12.40
C ASN A 59 1.57 2.67 -10.97
N SER A 60 2.79 2.51 -10.44
CA SER A 60 3.12 2.84 -9.03
C SER A 60 3.09 4.34 -8.69
N ILE A 61 3.00 5.20 -9.69
CA ILE A 61 2.94 6.66 -9.54
C ILE A 61 1.56 7.25 -9.90
N THR A 62 0.61 6.40 -10.27
CA THR A 62 -0.76 6.80 -10.65
C THR A 62 -1.78 6.27 -9.63
N ASP A 63 -2.97 6.88 -9.60
CA ASP A 63 -4.13 6.38 -8.87
C ASP A 63 -5.33 6.32 -9.82
N ASN A 64 -5.14 5.71 -10.97
CA ASN A 64 -6.23 5.47 -11.89
C ASN A 64 -7.29 4.59 -11.22
N PHE A 65 -8.55 4.77 -11.61
CA PHE A 65 -9.61 3.90 -11.15
C PHE A 65 -9.41 2.48 -11.71
N ASP A 66 -9.96 1.50 -11.01
CA ASP A 66 -9.90 0.10 -11.42
C ASP A 66 -10.89 -0.15 -12.57
N ASN A 67 -10.37 -0.37 -13.77
CA ASN A 67 -11.19 -0.66 -14.96
C ASN A 67 -11.86 -2.04 -14.91
N ASP A 68 -11.41 -2.91 -14.02
CA ASP A 68 -11.93 -4.26 -13.87
C ASP A 68 -13.03 -4.34 -12.79
N ALA A 69 -13.35 -3.21 -12.14
CA ALA A 69 -14.38 -3.18 -11.11
C ALA A 69 -15.79 -3.30 -11.73
N GLU A 70 -16.55 -4.25 -11.20
CA GLU A 70 -17.93 -4.55 -11.60
C GLU A 70 -18.90 -4.42 -10.41
N ASP A 71 -20.19 -4.34 -10.69
CA ASP A 71 -21.22 -4.37 -9.64
C ASP A 71 -21.12 -5.68 -8.83
N ILE A 72 -21.12 -5.57 -7.51
CA ILE A 72 -20.95 -6.70 -6.60
C ILE A 72 -21.99 -7.81 -6.82
N SER A 73 -23.19 -7.47 -7.30
CA SER A 73 -24.24 -8.45 -7.60
C SER A 73 -23.89 -9.41 -8.74
N LYS A 74 -22.88 -9.07 -9.56
CA LYS A 74 -22.37 -9.94 -10.63
C LYS A 74 -21.25 -10.85 -10.18
N VAL A 75 -20.70 -10.62 -9.00
CA VAL A 75 -19.59 -11.39 -8.44
C VAL A 75 -20.17 -12.34 -7.39
N PHE A 76 -19.92 -13.64 -7.55
CA PHE A 76 -20.40 -14.63 -6.60
C PHE A 76 -19.59 -14.55 -5.31
N PHE A 77 -20.25 -14.10 -4.25
CA PHE A 77 -19.73 -14.18 -2.88
C PHE A 77 -20.59 -15.15 -2.05
N ASN A 78 -20.02 -15.57 -0.93
CA ASN A 78 -20.71 -16.36 0.08
C ASN A 78 -21.98 -15.61 0.57
N ASP A 79 -23.08 -16.31 0.80
CA ASP A 79 -24.40 -15.77 1.19
C ASP A 79 -24.39 -14.94 2.49
N ASN A 80 -23.29 -14.89 3.22
CA ASN A 80 -23.11 -14.17 4.48
C ASN A 80 -22.60 -12.73 4.33
N ILE A 81 -22.51 -12.19 3.12
CA ILE A 81 -22.08 -10.80 2.89
C ILE A 81 -23.31 -9.93 2.61
N LYS A 82 -23.47 -8.86 3.40
CA LYS A 82 -24.51 -7.85 3.18
C LYS A 82 -23.89 -6.65 2.42
N TYR A 83 -24.57 -6.16 1.41
CA TYR A 83 -24.08 -4.99 0.68
C TYR A 83 -25.20 -4.01 0.29
N GLY A 84 -24.84 -2.74 0.19
CA GLY A 84 -25.70 -1.65 -0.23
C GLY A 84 -25.86 -1.58 -1.76
N LYS A 85 -26.38 -0.45 -2.24
CA LYS A 85 -26.53 -0.17 -3.68
C LYS A 85 -25.24 0.43 -4.24
N ASN A 86 -24.97 0.20 -5.54
CA ASN A 86 -23.84 0.76 -6.28
C ASN A 86 -22.46 0.39 -5.67
N VAL A 87 -22.32 -0.81 -5.14
CA VAL A 87 -21.05 -1.33 -4.67
C VAL A 87 -20.28 -1.93 -5.84
N LEU A 88 -19.06 -1.46 -6.06
CA LEU A 88 -18.18 -1.97 -7.11
C LEU A 88 -17.05 -2.80 -6.49
N VAL A 89 -16.73 -3.92 -7.11
CA VAL A 89 -15.67 -4.83 -6.68
C VAL A 89 -14.77 -5.22 -7.84
N GLY A 90 -13.45 -5.17 -7.62
CA GLY A 90 -12.44 -5.51 -8.61
C GLY A 90 -12.19 -7.02 -8.70
N LYS A 91 -11.20 -7.41 -9.51
CA LYS A 91 -10.77 -8.80 -9.67
C LYS A 91 -9.92 -9.29 -8.50
N ASN A 92 -9.92 -10.62 -8.29
CA ASN A 92 -9.07 -11.30 -7.29
C ASN A 92 -9.26 -10.75 -5.88
N ILE A 93 -10.44 -10.27 -5.53
CA ILE A 93 -10.76 -9.87 -4.16
C ILE A 93 -11.10 -11.09 -3.32
N SER A 94 -10.87 -10.97 -2.03
CA SER A 94 -11.33 -11.94 -1.04
C SER A 94 -12.07 -11.22 0.07
N ILE A 95 -13.28 -11.63 0.39
CA ILE A 95 -14.08 -11.09 1.48
C ILE A 95 -14.53 -12.25 2.34
N GLY A 96 -14.22 -12.18 3.63
CA GLY A 96 -14.57 -13.19 4.63
C GLY A 96 -16.05 -13.22 4.97
N ASN A 97 -16.39 -14.03 5.98
CA ASN A 97 -17.78 -14.21 6.40
C ASN A 97 -18.28 -13.05 7.26
N ASN A 98 -19.61 -12.89 7.30
CA ASN A 98 -20.32 -11.90 8.14
C ASN A 98 -19.86 -10.44 7.90
N CYS A 99 -19.48 -10.12 6.67
CA CYS A 99 -19.08 -8.76 6.30
C CYS A 99 -20.28 -7.94 5.81
N SER A 100 -20.18 -6.61 5.99
CA SER A 100 -21.12 -5.65 5.41
C SER A 100 -20.37 -4.57 4.62
N ILE A 101 -20.95 -4.14 3.48
CA ILE A 101 -20.39 -3.08 2.64
C ILE A 101 -21.49 -2.06 2.34
N GLY A 102 -21.27 -0.81 2.74
CA GLY A 102 -22.22 0.29 2.56
C GLY A 102 -22.37 0.74 1.11
N HIS A 103 -23.34 1.62 0.89
CA HIS A 103 -23.69 2.14 -0.44
C HIS A 103 -22.53 2.90 -1.10
N ASN A 104 -22.44 2.82 -2.43
CA ASN A 104 -21.46 3.55 -3.27
C ASN A 104 -19.99 3.28 -2.91
N SER A 105 -19.66 2.17 -2.27
CA SER A 105 -18.28 1.83 -1.90
C SER A 105 -17.61 1.05 -3.01
N ILE A 106 -16.28 1.22 -3.12
CA ILE A 106 -15.46 0.61 -4.17
C ILE A 106 -14.34 -0.18 -3.51
N ILE A 107 -14.31 -1.48 -3.76
CA ILE A 107 -13.25 -2.39 -3.33
C ILE A 107 -12.45 -2.79 -4.57
N GLU A 108 -11.28 -2.20 -4.76
CA GLU A 108 -10.48 -2.44 -5.97
C GLU A 108 -9.82 -3.82 -5.98
N SER A 109 -9.31 -4.21 -7.15
CA SER A 109 -8.68 -5.52 -7.38
C SER A 109 -7.58 -5.85 -6.36
N ASN A 110 -7.48 -7.14 -6.01
CA ASN A 110 -6.48 -7.71 -5.09
C ASN A 110 -6.60 -7.24 -3.63
N VAL A 111 -7.71 -6.63 -3.23
CA VAL A 111 -8.01 -6.33 -1.82
C VAL A 111 -8.43 -7.61 -1.10
N ILE A 112 -7.97 -7.77 0.14
CA ILE A 112 -8.33 -8.87 1.02
C ILE A 112 -9.00 -8.31 2.26
N ILE A 113 -10.19 -8.81 2.59
CA ILE A 113 -10.97 -8.46 3.77
C ILE A 113 -11.25 -9.74 4.54
N GLY A 114 -10.91 -9.76 5.83
CA GLY A 114 -11.15 -10.88 6.74
C GLY A 114 -12.62 -11.00 7.17
N ASP A 115 -12.85 -11.78 8.22
CA ASP A 115 -14.19 -12.04 8.75
C ASP A 115 -14.70 -10.92 9.65
N ASN A 116 -16.04 -10.80 9.74
CA ASN A 116 -16.75 -9.88 10.64
C ASN A 116 -16.35 -8.41 10.45
N CYS A 117 -16.10 -7.98 9.22
CA CYS A 117 -15.74 -6.60 8.91
C CYS A 117 -16.95 -5.78 8.45
N SER A 118 -16.99 -4.52 8.85
CA SER A 118 -17.99 -3.55 8.43
C SER A 118 -17.33 -2.42 7.64
N ILE A 119 -17.72 -2.26 6.38
CA ILE A 119 -17.26 -1.18 5.50
C ILE A 119 -18.42 -0.23 5.29
N GLY A 120 -18.25 1.03 5.65
CA GLY A 120 -19.25 2.08 5.53
C GLY A 120 -19.59 2.44 4.08
N SER A 121 -20.40 3.49 3.92
CA SER A 121 -20.78 4.02 2.61
C SER A 121 -19.73 4.99 2.05
N ASN A 122 -19.64 5.09 0.71
CA ASN A 122 -18.68 5.95 0.02
C ASN A 122 -17.21 5.69 0.38
N VAL A 123 -16.88 4.47 0.75
CA VAL A 123 -15.50 4.04 1.08
C VAL A 123 -14.80 3.55 -0.18
N ILE A 124 -13.52 3.91 -0.33
CA ILE A 124 -12.66 3.41 -1.41
C ILE A 124 -11.49 2.66 -0.80
N ILE A 125 -11.36 1.37 -1.13
CA ILE A 125 -10.27 0.51 -0.64
C ILE A 125 -9.49 -0.02 -1.82
N ARG A 126 -8.17 0.16 -1.79
CA ARG A 126 -7.23 -0.34 -2.77
C ARG A 126 -5.91 -0.75 -2.12
N ASN A 127 -5.16 -1.66 -2.72
CA ASN A 127 -3.83 -2.04 -2.24
C ASN A 127 -3.80 -2.34 -0.72
N THR A 128 -4.82 -3.05 -0.21
CA THR A 128 -5.03 -3.18 1.24
C THR A 128 -5.34 -4.63 1.62
N ILE A 129 -4.81 -5.02 2.78
CA ILE A 129 -5.20 -6.25 3.49
C ILE A 129 -5.84 -5.82 4.81
N ILE A 130 -7.09 -6.17 5.00
CA ILE A 130 -7.86 -5.94 6.22
C ILE A 130 -8.02 -7.29 6.91
N LYS A 131 -7.68 -7.37 8.19
CA LYS A 131 -7.84 -8.56 9.01
C LYS A 131 -9.27 -8.66 9.55
N ASN A 132 -9.47 -9.37 10.65
CA ASN A 132 -10.81 -9.67 11.16
C ASN A 132 -11.33 -8.62 12.14
N ASN A 133 -12.65 -8.49 12.26
CA ASN A 133 -13.33 -7.59 13.19
C ASN A 133 -12.90 -6.13 13.02
N VAL A 134 -12.88 -5.64 11.78
CA VAL A 134 -12.48 -4.28 11.45
C VAL A 134 -13.69 -3.47 10.99
N ASP A 135 -13.87 -2.29 11.58
CA ASP A 135 -14.89 -1.31 11.19
C ASP A 135 -14.24 -0.13 10.46
N ILE A 136 -14.64 0.12 9.22
CA ILE A 136 -14.23 1.28 8.44
C ILE A 136 -15.46 2.13 8.20
N LEU A 137 -15.48 3.32 8.80
CA LEU A 137 -16.65 4.19 8.74
C LEU A 137 -16.74 4.94 7.41
N ASP A 138 -17.85 5.68 7.23
CA ASP A 138 -18.22 6.30 5.96
C ASP A 138 -17.14 7.25 5.40
N GLY A 139 -16.97 7.24 4.10
CA GLY A 139 -16.15 8.20 3.36
C GLY A 139 -14.64 7.99 3.48
N CYS A 140 -14.17 6.89 4.06
CA CYS A 140 -12.74 6.60 4.17
C CYS A 140 -12.11 6.28 2.81
N ILE A 141 -10.84 6.70 2.62
CA ILE A 141 -10.04 6.37 1.44
C ILE A 141 -8.76 5.67 1.88
N ILE A 142 -8.64 4.39 1.55
CA ILE A 142 -7.56 3.54 2.04
C ILE A 142 -6.74 3.00 0.88
N GLY A 143 -5.41 3.05 1.03
CA GLY A 143 -4.46 2.45 0.11
C GLY A 143 -4.13 3.27 -1.14
N LYS A 144 -4.44 4.58 -1.15
CA LYS A 144 -3.92 5.49 -2.18
C LYS A 144 -2.41 5.65 -2.06
N LYS A 145 -1.77 6.07 -3.17
CA LYS A 145 -0.34 6.42 -3.12
C LYS A 145 -0.10 7.58 -2.15
N GLY A 146 1.00 7.51 -1.42
CA GLY A 146 1.40 8.57 -0.52
C GLY A 146 1.95 9.81 -1.24
N PHE A 147 2.25 10.84 -0.46
CA PHE A 147 2.76 12.12 -0.94
C PHE A 147 4.30 12.14 -0.90
N GLY A 148 4.93 11.35 -1.79
CA GLY A 148 6.38 11.28 -1.94
C GLY A 148 6.85 11.84 -3.29
N PHE A 149 7.85 12.76 -3.28
CA PHE A 149 8.46 13.28 -4.51
C PHE A 149 9.86 13.85 -4.23
N PHE A 150 10.67 13.96 -5.29
CA PHE A 150 11.92 14.69 -5.29
C PHE A 150 11.71 16.03 -5.99
N PRO A 151 12.05 17.16 -5.35
CA PRO A 151 12.08 18.46 -6.01
C PRO A 151 13.06 18.44 -7.19
N ASN A 152 12.65 19.03 -8.32
CA ASN A 152 13.50 19.21 -9.48
C ASN A 152 13.10 20.49 -10.19
N ASN A 153 14.07 21.22 -10.77
CA ASN A 153 13.86 22.53 -11.37
C ASN A 153 12.80 22.56 -12.47
N ASN A 154 12.69 21.50 -13.26
CA ASN A 154 11.74 21.42 -14.38
C ASN A 154 10.41 20.77 -14.00
N LYS A 155 10.45 19.72 -13.18
CA LYS A 155 9.27 18.96 -12.79
C LYS A 155 9.59 18.04 -11.62
N ASN A 156 8.79 18.10 -10.56
CA ASN A 156 8.92 17.19 -9.42
C ASN A 156 8.80 15.72 -9.87
N ILE A 157 9.71 14.89 -9.39
CA ILE A 157 9.75 13.46 -9.70
C ILE A 157 8.99 12.73 -8.60
N ARG A 158 7.86 12.10 -8.94
CA ARG A 158 7.09 11.29 -7.99
C ARG A 158 7.89 10.07 -7.54
N TYR A 159 7.89 9.83 -6.22
CA TYR A 159 8.37 8.58 -5.65
C TYR A 159 7.27 7.51 -5.80
N PRO A 160 7.61 6.33 -6.31
CA PRO A 160 6.63 5.25 -6.49
C PRO A 160 6.20 4.66 -5.15
N HIS A 161 4.93 4.22 -5.07
CA HIS A 161 4.37 3.53 -3.92
C HIS A 161 3.88 2.16 -4.37
N ILE A 162 4.49 1.10 -3.85
CA ILE A 162 4.20 -0.31 -4.19
C ILE A 162 3.88 -1.17 -2.98
N GLY A 163 4.10 -0.64 -1.77
CA GLY A 163 3.69 -1.29 -0.52
C GLY A 163 2.16 -1.33 -0.38
N LEU A 164 1.67 -1.94 0.65
CA LEU A 164 0.25 -2.08 0.98
C LEU A 164 -0.11 -1.24 2.20
N VAL A 165 -1.40 -1.13 2.47
CA VAL A 165 -1.94 -0.90 3.80
C VAL A 165 -2.27 -2.27 4.41
N ILE A 166 -1.91 -2.47 5.67
CA ILE A 166 -2.33 -3.62 6.47
C ILE A 166 -3.07 -3.08 7.67
N ILE A 167 -4.34 -3.46 7.82
CA ILE A 167 -5.15 -3.15 8.99
C ILE A 167 -5.32 -4.45 9.75
N GLU A 168 -4.77 -4.50 10.96
CA GLU A 168 -4.79 -5.69 11.82
C GLU A 168 -6.16 -5.86 12.50
N ASP A 169 -6.32 -6.92 13.29
CA ASP A 169 -7.59 -7.27 13.92
C ASP A 169 -8.11 -6.21 14.91
N ASN A 170 -9.42 -6.12 15.03
CA ASN A 170 -10.15 -5.30 16.01
C ASN A 170 -9.84 -3.80 15.90
N CYS A 171 -9.76 -3.27 14.68
CA CYS A 171 -9.52 -1.85 14.44
C CYS A 171 -10.81 -1.13 14.05
N GLU A 172 -10.91 0.15 14.40
CA GLU A 172 -11.94 1.07 13.93
C GLU A 172 -11.31 2.27 13.25
N ILE A 173 -11.78 2.63 12.05
CA ILE A 173 -11.30 3.76 11.27
C ILE A 173 -12.43 4.77 11.11
N GLY A 174 -12.29 5.92 11.75
CA GLY A 174 -13.29 7.00 11.79
C GLY A 174 -13.59 7.61 10.42
N CYS A 175 -14.77 8.20 10.29
CA CYS A 175 -15.32 8.74 9.04
C CYS A 175 -14.35 9.69 8.34
N GLY A 176 -14.26 9.57 7.01
CA GLY A 176 -13.47 10.48 6.17
C GLY A 176 -11.95 10.38 6.37
N SER A 177 -11.48 9.39 7.11
CA SER A 177 -10.04 9.18 7.31
C SER A 177 -9.37 8.68 6.03
N THR A 178 -8.08 9.02 5.88
CA THR A 178 -7.27 8.61 4.73
C THR A 178 -6.03 7.87 5.19
N ILE A 179 -5.75 6.71 4.60
CA ILE A 179 -4.56 5.90 4.92
C ILE A 179 -3.82 5.60 3.64
N ASP A 180 -2.61 6.16 3.52
CA ASP A 180 -1.77 5.97 2.33
C ASP A 180 -1.07 4.61 2.36
N ARG A 181 -0.96 3.97 1.18
CA ARG A 181 -0.12 2.77 1.04
C ARG A 181 1.34 3.08 1.27
N GLY A 182 2.10 2.10 1.69
CA GLY A 182 3.54 2.25 1.83
C GLY A 182 4.26 2.48 0.49
N SER A 183 5.43 3.06 0.54
CA SER A 183 6.29 3.22 -0.64
C SER A 183 6.91 1.87 -1.05
N LEU A 184 8.01 1.47 -0.44
CA LEU A 184 8.63 0.14 -0.66
C LEU A 184 8.34 -0.84 0.49
N SER A 185 7.83 -0.36 1.62
CA SER A 185 7.34 -1.17 2.74
C SER A 185 5.87 -0.83 2.99
N ASN A 186 5.21 -1.55 3.88
CA ASN A 186 3.79 -1.34 4.14
C ASN A 186 3.54 -0.22 5.17
N THR A 187 2.35 0.40 5.08
CA THR A 187 1.71 1.14 6.16
C THR A 187 0.91 0.15 6.99
N ILE A 188 1.04 0.18 8.31
CA ILE A 188 0.44 -0.81 9.22
C ILE A 188 -0.37 -0.09 10.29
N ILE A 189 -1.64 -0.45 10.40
CA ILE A 189 -2.50 -0.13 11.54
C ILE A 189 -2.54 -1.39 12.41
N GLY A 190 -1.93 -1.31 13.58
CA GLY A 190 -1.81 -2.46 14.49
C GLY A 190 -3.12 -2.84 15.17
N LYS A 191 -3.12 -3.98 15.83
CA LYS A 191 -4.31 -4.53 16.49
C LYS A 191 -4.90 -3.58 17.54
N ASN A 192 -6.24 -3.58 17.63
CA ASN A 192 -7.00 -2.79 18.59
C ASN A 192 -6.79 -1.28 18.45
N THR A 193 -6.43 -0.78 17.27
CA THR A 193 -6.28 0.65 17.00
C THR A 193 -7.62 1.27 16.65
N PHE A 194 -7.96 2.38 17.32
CA PHE A 194 -9.10 3.24 16.98
C PHE A 194 -8.57 4.58 16.48
N LEU A 195 -8.93 4.95 15.26
CA LEU A 195 -8.65 6.25 14.66
C LEU A 195 -9.93 7.08 14.66
N ASP A 196 -9.85 8.32 15.12
CA ASP A 196 -10.97 9.25 15.08
C ASP A 196 -11.26 9.69 13.63
N ASN A 197 -12.34 10.45 13.46
CA ASN A 197 -12.74 10.96 12.16
C ASN A 197 -11.69 11.89 11.56
N GLN A 198 -11.56 11.88 10.22
CA GLN A 198 -10.69 12.75 9.46
C GLN A 198 -9.19 12.64 9.83
N VAL A 199 -8.76 11.48 10.31
CA VAL A 199 -7.33 11.21 10.54
C VAL A 199 -6.64 10.89 9.21
N HIS A 200 -5.47 11.52 8.99
CA HIS A 200 -4.60 11.17 7.88
C HIS A 200 -3.39 10.36 8.38
N VAL A 201 -3.27 9.13 7.91
CA VAL A 201 -2.09 8.28 8.12
C VAL A 201 -1.25 8.27 6.85
N ALA A 202 -0.10 8.95 6.88
CA ALA A 202 0.84 8.99 5.76
C ALA A 202 1.51 7.62 5.52
N HIS A 203 2.14 7.47 4.36
CA HIS A 203 2.79 6.23 3.95
C HIS A 203 3.90 5.76 4.92
N ASN A 204 4.10 4.44 5.00
CA ASN A 204 5.13 3.77 5.81
C ASN A 204 5.01 3.95 7.33
N ASN A 205 3.91 4.50 7.84
CA ASN A 205 3.66 4.56 9.28
C ASN A 205 3.28 3.19 9.83
N LYS A 206 3.61 2.99 11.11
CA LYS A 206 3.19 1.85 11.93
C LYS A 206 2.60 2.41 13.21
N ILE A 207 1.32 2.17 13.43
CA ILE A 207 0.52 2.65 14.55
C ILE A 207 0.15 1.45 15.41
#